data_bdfea93ea07387b15849cf9c0dfbacca
#
_entry.id   bdfea93ea07387b15849cf9c0dfbacca
#
_cell.length_a   1.000
_cell.length_b   1.000
_cell.length_c   1.000
_cell.angle_alpha   90.00
_cell.angle_beta   90.00
_cell.angle_gamma   90.00
#
_symmetry.space_group_name_H-M   'P 1'
#
loop_
_entity.id
_entity.type
_entity.pdbx_description
1 polymer ?
#
loop_
_entity_poly.entity_id
_entity_poly.type
_entity_poly.pdbx_seq_one_letter_code
_entity_poly.pdbx_strand_id
1 'polypeptide(L)'
;ERILKSLERRAPGILFSRGCPYIDLLAATGADALSLGDGISISKVREKYPDFIIQGNIDNKILADGSPEMISDAIRTCLEETKGSNHILNLSHGLLERTPFENVLHFVQSAQKLGRKD
;
A
#
# COMPACT_ATOMS: atom_id res chain seq x y z
N GLU A 1 -1.06 13.87 14.95
CA GLU A 1 -2.11 14.90 14.81
C GLU A 1 -1.52 16.32 14.74
N ARG A 2 -0.66 16.76 15.68
CA ARG A 2 -0.09 18.13 15.69
C ARG A 2 0.66 18.47 14.40
N ILE A 3 1.47 17.55 13.88
CA ILE A 3 2.26 17.77 12.65
C ILE A 3 1.31 17.95 11.45
N LEU A 4 0.32 17.07 11.26
CA LEU A 4 -0.61 17.16 10.15
C LEU A 4 -1.48 18.43 10.22
N LYS A 5 -1.88 18.84 11.41
CA LYS A 5 -2.60 20.11 11.60
C LYS A 5 -1.75 21.34 11.25
N SER A 6 -0.44 21.30 11.53
CA SER A 6 0.47 22.41 11.24
C SER A 6 0.74 22.60 9.73
N LEU A 7 0.47 21.61 8.90
CA LEU A 7 0.65 21.68 7.45
C LEU A 7 -0.44 22.50 6.73
N GLU A 8 -1.43 23.04 7.48
CA GLU A 8 -2.52 23.88 6.95
C GLU A 8 -3.25 23.25 5.73
N ARG A 9 -3.20 21.94 5.61
CA ARG A 9 -3.82 21.15 4.51
C ARG A 9 -3.54 21.68 3.10
N ARG A 10 -2.33 22.14 2.85
CA ARG A 10 -1.92 22.62 1.52
C ARG A 10 -1.80 21.51 0.48
N ALA A 11 -1.67 20.26 0.93
CA ALA A 11 -1.62 19.08 0.08
C ALA A 11 -2.18 17.86 0.84
N PRO A 12 -2.70 16.83 0.15
CA PRO A 12 -3.04 15.57 0.77
C PRO A 12 -1.83 14.94 1.47
N GLY A 13 -2.04 14.40 2.67
CA GLY A 13 -0.99 13.79 3.48
C GLY A 13 -1.14 12.28 3.55
N ILE A 14 -0.07 11.54 3.23
CA ILE A 14 0.03 10.10 3.43
C ILE A 14 0.84 9.84 4.69
N LEU A 15 0.26 9.16 5.67
CA LEU A 15 0.98 8.75 6.88
C LEU A 15 1.51 7.33 6.72
N PHE A 16 2.82 7.18 6.83
CA PHE A 16 3.49 5.89 6.90
C PHE A 16 4.04 5.64 8.30
N SER A 17 3.76 4.47 8.85
CA SER A 17 4.36 4.03 10.11
C SER A 17 4.73 2.55 10.01
N ARG A 18 6.04 2.28 9.91
CA ARG A 18 6.56 0.93 9.77
C ARG A 18 6.15 0.06 10.96
N GLY A 19 5.51 -1.07 10.65
CA GLY A 19 5.19 -2.10 11.65
C GLY A 19 4.22 -1.65 12.75
N CYS A 20 3.51 -0.54 12.58
CA CYS A 20 2.55 -0.08 13.57
C CYS A 20 1.22 -0.84 13.45
N PRO A 21 0.83 -1.64 14.45
CA PRO A 21 -0.42 -2.39 14.40
C PRO A 21 -1.65 -1.54 14.84
N TYR A 22 -1.41 -0.34 15.34
CA TYR A 22 -2.44 0.51 15.93
C TYR A 22 -3.14 1.37 14.87
N ILE A 23 -3.86 0.74 13.95
CA ILE A 23 -4.53 1.41 12.82
C ILE A 23 -5.50 2.50 13.30
N ASP A 24 -6.20 2.27 14.39
CA ASP A 24 -7.15 3.26 14.95
C ASP A 24 -6.46 4.56 15.35
N LEU A 25 -5.28 4.46 15.93
CA LEU A 25 -4.48 5.64 16.29
C LEU A 25 -3.97 6.36 15.04
N LEU A 26 -3.56 5.61 14.01
CA LEU A 26 -3.13 6.19 12.74
C LEU A 26 -4.30 6.88 12.02
N ALA A 27 -5.46 6.25 11.97
CA ALA A 27 -6.67 6.83 11.38
C ALA A 27 -7.11 8.11 12.10
N ALA A 28 -6.96 8.18 13.42
CA ALA A 28 -7.30 9.35 14.22
C ALA A 28 -6.34 10.55 14.05
N THR A 29 -5.23 10.40 13.33
CA THR A 29 -4.26 11.49 13.12
C THR A 29 -4.76 12.58 12.18
N GLY A 30 -5.77 12.31 11.36
CA GLY A 30 -6.28 13.21 10.32
C GLY A 30 -5.49 13.15 9.01
N ALA A 31 -4.68 12.11 8.79
CA ALA A 31 -4.06 11.85 7.50
C ALA A 31 -5.14 11.53 6.44
N ASP A 32 -4.90 11.93 5.19
CA ASP A 32 -5.81 11.65 4.08
C ASP A 32 -5.69 10.20 3.61
N ALA A 33 -4.52 9.60 3.76
CA ALA A 33 -4.26 8.20 3.46
C ALA A 33 -3.32 7.55 4.47
N LEU A 34 -3.46 6.25 4.67
CA LEU A 34 -2.55 5.43 5.48
C LEU A 34 -1.74 4.51 4.58
N SER A 35 -0.42 4.57 4.72
CA SER A 35 0.48 3.60 4.10
C SER A 35 0.72 2.46 5.06
N LEU A 36 0.25 1.26 4.69
CA LEU A 36 0.26 0.07 5.54
C LEU A 36 1.54 -0.73 5.37
N GLY A 37 2.07 -1.24 6.49
CA GLY A 37 3.16 -2.20 6.50
C GLY A 37 2.72 -3.62 6.14
N ASP A 38 3.69 -4.51 5.98
CA ASP A 38 3.46 -5.94 5.82
C ASP A 38 2.79 -6.54 7.07
N GLY A 39 2.04 -7.62 6.88
CA GLY A 39 1.31 -8.30 7.96
C GLY A 39 0.01 -7.62 8.38
N ILE A 40 -0.33 -6.46 7.82
CA ILE A 40 -1.62 -5.81 8.06
C ILE A 40 -2.58 -6.19 6.93
N SER A 41 -3.72 -6.77 7.27
CA SER A 41 -4.76 -7.11 6.30
C SER A 41 -5.48 -5.86 5.81
N ILE A 42 -5.38 -5.56 4.53
CA ILE A 42 -6.12 -4.47 3.89
C ILE A 42 -7.62 -4.67 4.03
N SER A 43 -8.12 -5.89 3.82
CA SER A 43 -9.55 -6.19 3.93
C SER A 43 -10.10 -5.85 5.32
N LYS A 44 -9.39 -6.20 6.39
CA LYS A 44 -9.80 -5.84 7.77
C LYS A 44 -9.79 -4.35 8.03
N VAL A 45 -8.79 -3.62 7.51
CA VAL A 45 -8.76 -2.16 7.60
C VAL A 45 -9.93 -1.55 6.83
N ARG A 46 -10.23 -2.09 5.65
CA ARG A 46 -11.32 -1.64 4.80
C ARG A 46 -12.71 -1.89 5.42
N GLU A 47 -12.90 -3.02 6.09
CA GLU A 47 -14.14 -3.29 6.84
C GLU A 47 -14.42 -2.24 7.91
N LYS A 48 -13.38 -1.80 8.62
CA LYS A 48 -13.50 -0.82 9.69
C LYS A 48 -13.55 0.62 9.19
N TYR A 49 -12.82 0.91 8.11
CA TYR A 49 -12.68 2.23 7.51
C TYR A 49 -12.93 2.17 6.00
N PRO A 50 -14.19 2.00 5.56
CA PRO A 50 -14.51 1.70 4.16
C PRO A 50 -14.11 2.80 3.18
N ASP A 51 -14.12 4.05 3.61
CA ASP A 51 -13.83 5.21 2.76
C ASP A 51 -12.38 5.70 2.86
N PHE A 52 -11.57 5.08 3.72
CA PHE A 52 -10.20 5.53 3.92
C PHE A 52 -9.31 5.18 2.72
N ILE A 53 -8.45 6.11 2.32
CA ILE A 53 -7.45 5.83 1.27
C ILE A 53 -6.32 5.01 1.89
N ILE A 54 -6.02 3.87 1.28
CA ILE A 54 -4.98 2.95 1.73
C ILE A 54 -3.89 2.90 0.68
N GLN A 55 -2.64 3.05 1.11
CA GLN A 55 -1.45 2.77 0.31
C GLN A 55 -0.79 1.49 0.79
N GLY A 56 -0.32 0.67 -0.14
CA GLY A 56 0.40 -0.58 0.15
C GLY A 56 -0.41 -1.78 -0.27
N ASN A 57 -0.12 -2.99 0.22
CA ASN A 57 1.00 -3.30 1.13
C ASN A 57 1.65 -4.63 0.72
N ILE A 58 2.08 -4.71 -0.52
CA ILE A 58 2.76 -5.91 -1.01
C ILE A 58 4.11 -6.05 -0.30
N ASP A 59 4.38 -7.23 0.27
CA ASP A 59 5.66 -7.51 0.92
C ASP A 59 6.82 -7.30 -0.07
N ASN A 60 7.74 -6.42 0.27
CA ASN A 60 8.89 -6.10 -0.56
C ASN A 60 9.83 -7.31 -0.79
N LYS A 61 9.77 -8.33 0.07
CA LYS A 61 10.51 -9.59 -0.13
C LYS A 61 10.01 -10.36 -1.35
N ILE A 62 8.72 -10.23 -1.69
CA ILE A 62 8.17 -10.85 -2.90
C ILE A 62 8.87 -10.30 -4.15
N LEU A 63 9.17 -9.00 -4.19
CA LEU A 63 9.93 -8.42 -5.29
C LEU A 63 11.40 -8.85 -5.28
N ALA A 64 11.98 -8.99 -4.10
CA ALA A 64 13.38 -9.35 -3.99
C ALA A 64 13.64 -10.81 -4.37
N ASP A 65 12.80 -11.71 -3.90
CA ASP A 65 13.07 -13.15 -3.89
C ASP A 65 12.03 -13.98 -4.69
N GLY A 66 10.92 -13.35 -5.12
CA GLY A 66 9.83 -14.05 -5.80
C GLY A 66 9.99 -14.15 -7.31
N SER A 67 9.21 -15.06 -7.92
CA SER A 67 9.09 -15.18 -9.36
C SER A 67 8.14 -14.10 -9.93
N PRO A 68 8.17 -13.84 -11.26
CA PRO A 68 7.21 -12.96 -11.91
C PRO A 68 5.74 -13.34 -11.64
N GLU A 69 5.42 -14.63 -11.58
CA GLU A 69 4.09 -15.14 -11.26
C GLU A 69 3.69 -14.76 -9.83
N MET A 70 4.57 -14.95 -8.86
CA MET A 70 4.33 -14.57 -7.45
C MET A 70 4.07 -13.06 -7.32
N ILE A 71 4.81 -12.25 -8.05
CA ILE A 71 4.63 -10.79 -8.08
C ILE A 71 3.26 -10.43 -8.64
N SER A 72 2.88 -11.03 -9.77
CA SER A 72 1.58 -10.80 -10.39
C SER A 72 0.42 -11.24 -9.51
N ASP A 73 0.55 -12.37 -8.83
CA ASP A 73 -0.48 -12.88 -7.90
C ASP A 73 -0.63 -11.99 -6.67
N ALA A 74 0.48 -11.50 -6.12
CA ALA A 74 0.44 -10.54 -5.02
C ALA A 74 -0.28 -9.23 -5.42
N ILE A 75 -0.05 -8.74 -6.64
CA ILE A 75 -0.77 -7.58 -7.17
C ILE A 75 -2.27 -7.86 -7.29
N ARG A 76 -2.66 -9.02 -7.88
CA ARG A 76 -4.09 -9.39 -8.00
C ARG A 76 -4.76 -9.43 -6.64
N THR A 77 -4.18 -10.15 -5.68
CA THR A 77 -4.72 -10.26 -4.33
C THR A 77 -4.91 -8.88 -3.69
N CYS A 78 -3.92 -8.01 -3.81
CA CYS A 78 -3.99 -6.66 -3.26
C CYS A 78 -5.10 -5.82 -3.91
N LEU A 79 -5.27 -5.92 -5.23
CA LEU A 79 -6.34 -5.24 -5.96
C LEU A 79 -7.73 -5.80 -5.63
N GLU A 80 -7.85 -7.10 -5.44
CA GLU A 80 -9.10 -7.76 -5.02
C GLU A 80 -9.53 -7.33 -3.61
N GLU A 81 -8.59 -7.29 -2.66
CA GLU A 81 -8.88 -6.84 -1.28
C GLU A 81 -9.38 -5.39 -1.23
N THR A 82 -8.91 -4.55 -2.13
CA THR A 82 -9.33 -3.13 -2.20
C THR A 82 -10.50 -2.90 -3.14
N LYS A 83 -10.90 -3.90 -3.93
CA LYS A 83 -11.86 -3.77 -5.03
C LYS A 83 -11.47 -2.63 -5.99
N GLY A 84 -10.19 -2.34 -6.11
CA GLY A 84 -9.62 -1.28 -6.92
C GLY A 84 -10.15 0.12 -6.59
N SER A 85 -10.54 0.38 -5.34
CA SER A 85 -11.12 1.65 -4.91
C SER A 85 -10.37 2.22 -3.71
N ASN A 86 -10.16 3.54 -3.69
CA ASN A 86 -9.45 4.25 -2.61
C ASN A 86 -8.12 3.60 -2.23
N HIS A 87 -7.36 3.20 -3.26
CA HIS A 87 -6.13 2.43 -3.08
C HIS A 87 -5.00 2.98 -3.95
N ILE A 88 -3.83 3.09 -3.34
CA ILE A 88 -2.56 3.35 -4.00
C ILE A 88 -1.72 2.08 -3.88
N LEU A 89 -1.58 1.34 -4.99
CA LEU A 89 -0.77 0.13 -5.00
C LEU A 89 0.68 0.47 -4.72
N ASN A 90 1.24 -0.13 -3.71
CA ASN A 90 2.63 0.04 -3.33
C ASN A 90 3.13 -1.18 -2.55
N LEU A 91 4.42 -1.21 -2.28
CA LEU A 91 5.03 -2.15 -1.35
C LEU A 91 4.76 -1.73 0.10
N SER A 92 4.91 -2.68 1.00
CA SER A 92 4.83 -2.46 2.45
C SER A 92 5.98 -1.61 3.00
N HIS A 93 7.10 -1.58 2.27
CA HIS A 93 8.32 -0.84 2.61
C HIS A 93 9.13 -0.55 1.34
N GLY A 94 10.24 0.18 1.47
CA GLY A 94 11.18 0.41 0.37
C GLY A 94 11.75 -0.88 -0.22
N LEU A 95 12.29 -0.77 -1.43
CA LEU A 95 12.98 -1.88 -2.09
C LEU A 95 14.15 -2.38 -1.23
N LEU A 96 14.36 -3.70 -1.25
CA LEU A 96 15.57 -4.29 -0.68
C LEU A 96 16.73 -4.11 -1.68
N GLU A 97 17.93 -3.94 -1.17
CA GLU A 97 19.14 -3.73 -1.99
C GLU A 97 19.34 -4.82 -3.04
N ARG A 98 19.00 -6.08 -2.68
CA ARG A 98 19.11 -7.24 -3.55
C ARG A 98 17.97 -7.42 -4.57
N THR A 99 17.01 -6.49 -4.61
CA THR A 99 15.85 -6.63 -5.52
C THR A 99 16.30 -6.53 -6.97
N PRO A 100 16.07 -7.56 -7.81
CA PRO A 100 16.41 -7.51 -9.23
C PRO A 100 15.62 -6.42 -9.94
N PHE A 101 16.28 -5.68 -10.84
CA PHE A 101 15.65 -4.64 -11.63
C PHE A 101 14.47 -5.17 -12.47
N GLU A 102 14.62 -6.38 -13.03
CA GLU A 102 13.60 -7.06 -13.83
C GLU A 102 12.32 -7.28 -13.03
N ASN A 103 12.42 -7.61 -11.74
CA ASN A 103 11.27 -7.79 -10.85
C ASN A 103 10.56 -6.45 -10.58
N VAL A 104 11.31 -5.37 -10.43
CA VAL A 104 10.73 -4.02 -10.30
C VAL A 104 9.99 -3.62 -11.57
N LEU A 105 10.59 -3.85 -12.73
CA LEU A 105 9.99 -3.57 -14.02
C LEU A 105 8.71 -4.40 -14.22
N HIS A 106 8.76 -5.69 -13.90
CA HIS A 106 7.60 -6.59 -13.96
C HIS A 106 6.48 -6.13 -13.03
N PHE A 107 6.81 -5.71 -11.81
CA PHE A 107 5.86 -5.18 -10.85
C PHE A 107 5.11 -3.96 -11.42
N VAL A 108 5.84 -2.97 -11.93
CA VAL A 108 5.24 -1.75 -12.50
C VAL A 108 4.35 -2.07 -13.69
N GLN A 109 4.83 -2.87 -14.64
CA GLN A 109 4.07 -3.25 -15.83
C GLN A 109 2.81 -4.06 -15.49
N SER A 110 2.93 -5.01 -14.57
CA SER A 110 1.80 -5.82 -14.10
C SER A 110 0.77 -4.97 -13.35
N ALA A 111 1.23 -4.05 -12.50
CA ALA A 111 0.35 -3.13 -11.78
C ALA A 111 -0.46 -2.25 -12.75
N GLN A 112 0.20 -1.70 -13.77
CA GLN A 112 -0.46 -0.88 -14.79
C GLN A 112 -1.47 -1.69 -15.62
N LYS A 113 -1.16 -2.94 -15.97
CA LYS A 113 -2.03 -3.83 -16.74
C LYS A 113 -3.24 -4.29 -15.93
N LEU A 114 -3.01 -4.74 -14.70
CA LEU A 114 -4.05 -5.32 -13.84
C LEU A 114 -4.92 -4.25 -13.16
N GLY A 115 -4.36 -3.08 -12.91
CA GLY A 115 -5.08 -1.97 -12.26
C GLY A 115 -5.92 -1.11 -13.21
N ARG A 116 -5.86 -1.33 -14.53
CA ARG A 116 -6.72 -0.61 -15.48
C ARG A 116 -8.16 -1.05 -15.27
N LYS A 117 -9.02 -0.07 -15.05
CA LYS A 117 -10.48 -0.24 -15.17
C LYS A 117 -10.84 0.02 -16.62
N ASP A 118 -11.42 -0.97 -17.22
CA ASP A 118 -12.02 -0.84 -18.57
C ASP A 118 -13.25 0.07 -18.51
#